data_92207f71fead2541042b8ab971ae3360
#
_entry.id   92207f71fead2541042b8ab971ae3360
#
_cell.length_a   1.000
_cell.length_b   1.000
_cell.length_c   1.000
_cell.angle_alpha   90.00
_cell.angle_beta   90.00
_cell.angle_gamma   90.00
#
_symmetry.space_group_name_H-M   'P 1'
#
loop_
_entity.id
_entity.type
_entity.pdbx_description
1 polymer ?
#
loop_
_entity_poly.entity_id
_entity_poly.type
_entity_poly.pdbx_seq_one_letter_code
_entity_poly.pdbx_strand_id
1 'polypeptide(L)'
;MKRFLLMIPMILLLLAACGSKQAPSAEIPADGALEIPVSELSEKIQIYSFTVDGLNMEVLAAKDADGTVRTAFNTCQVCNGSRKAYFQEEGDHVVCQNCGNSFSKEDVGVLSGGCNPYPIFPEDRADTGDTVTISYDFLKSAEGLFARWKENSPAGSQ
;
A
#
# COMPACT_ATOMS: atom_id res chain seq x y z
N MET A 1 -68.11 23.06 -5.73
CA MET A 1 -67.26 21.87 -6.00
C MET A 1 -65.79 22.33 -6.11
N LYS A 2 -65.06 22.26 -4.98
CA LYS A 2 -63.64 22.69 -4.94
C LYS A 2 -62.77 21.45 -5.17
N ARG A 3 -62.05 21.38 -6.29
CA ARG A 3 -61.09 20.34 -6.61
C ARG A 3 -59.78 20.64 -5.87
N PHE A 4 -59.46 19.85 -4.85
CA PHE A 4 -58.19 19.86 -4.16
C PHE A 4 -57.17 19.10 -5.03
N LEU A 5 -56.18 19.81 -5.56
CA LEU A 5 -55.06 19.27 -6.31
C LEU A 5 -53.99 18.85 -5.31
N LEU A 6 -53.82 17.54 -5.06
CA LEU A 6 -52.75 17.00 -4.23
C LEU A 6 -51.44 17.08 -5.02
N MET A 7 -50.57 17.99 -4.62
CA MET A 7 -49.15 17.98 -5.06
C MET A 7 -48.37 16.98 -4.21
N ILE A 8 -47.93 15.88 -4.83
CA ILE A 8 -47.00 14.92 -4.26
C ILE A 8 -45.59 15.48 -4.49
N PRO A 9 -44.80 15.75 -3.42
CA PRO A 9 -43.40 16.11 -3.62
C PRO A 9 -42.59 14.86 -4.00
N MET A 10 -42.05 14.88 -5.20
CA MET A 10 -41.09 13.88 -5.70
C MET A 10 -39.76 14.07 -4.97
N ILE A 11 -39.52 13.24 -3.92
CA ILE A 11 -38.24 13.21 -3.22
C ILE A 11 -37.24 12.53 -4.14
N LEU A 12 -36.36 13.31 -4.72
CA LEU A 12 -35.22 12.84 -5.52
C LEU A 12 -34.15 12.28 -4.56
N LEU A 13 -34.12 10.96 -4.40
CA LEU A 13 -33.05 10.26 -3.65
C LEU A 13 -31.75 10.36 -4.44
N LEU A 14 -30.89 11.31 -4.08
CA LEU A 14 -29.50 11.36 -4.54
C LEU A 14 -28.73 10.21 -3.88
N LEU A 15 -28.58 9.08 -4.60
CA LEU A 15 -27.61 8.03 -4.26
C LEU A 15 -26.21 8.62 -4.47
N ALA A 16 -25.59 9.08 -3.39
CA ALA A 16 -24.17 9.37 -3.36
C ALA A 16 -23.41 8.04 -3.48
N ALA A 17 -22.98 7.71 -4.70
CA ALA A 17 -22.01 6.64 -4.93
C ALA A 17 -20.67 7.08 -4.32
N CYS A 18 -20.38 6.64 -3.09
CA CYS A 18 -19.04 6.67 -2.52
C CYS A 18 -18.17 5.66 -3.28
N GLY A 19 -17.74 6.02 -4.47
CA GLY A 19 -16.60 5.40 -5.11
C GLY A 19 -15.36 5.90 -4.37
N SER A 20 -14.69 5.03 -3.63
CA SER A 20 -13.35 5.29 -3.09
C SER A 20 -12.39 5.48 -4.27
N LYS A 21 -12.28 6.72 -4.75
CA LYS A 21 -11.17 7.12 -5.63
C LYS A 21 -9.92 7.07 -4.76
N GLN A 22 -9.09 6.06 -4.98
CA GLN A 22 -7.72 6.03 -4.48
C GLN A 22 -7.09 7.35 -4.91
N ALA A 23 -6.53 8.10 -3.96
CA ALA A 23 -5.82 9.33 -4.26
C ALA A 23 -4.68 9.00 -5.26
N PRO A 24 -4.39 9.88 -6.23
CA PRO A 24 -3.27 9.64 -7.14
C PRO A 24 -2.00 9.49 -6.30
N SER A 25 -1.24 8.43 -6.57
CA SER A 25 0.06 8.17 -5.94
C SER A 25 0.97 9.37 -6.19
N ALA A 26 1.64 9.86 -5.15
CA ALA A 26 2.60 10.95 -5.30
C ALA A 26 3.86 10.43 -6.00
N GLU A 27 4.38 11.18 -6.98
CA GLU A 27 5.67 10.88 -7.58
C GLU A 27 6.79 11.27 -6.62
N ILE A 28 7.72 10.35 -6.38
CA ILE A 28 8.94 10.62 -5.60
C ILE A 28 10.01 11.12 -6.57
N PRO A 29 10.44 12.39 -6.49
CA PRO A 29 11.45 12.93 -7.37
C PRO A 29 12.85 12.36 -7.08
N ALA A 30 13.78 12.45 -8.03
CA ALA A 30 15.12 11.86 -7.94
C ALA A 30 15.97 12.37 -6.77
N ASP A 31 15.69 13.55 -6.25
CA ASP A 31 16.31 14.14 -5.06
C ASP A 31 15.44 14.02 -3.80
N GLY A 32 14.36 13.26 -3.88
CA GLY A 32 13.35 13.09 -2.84
C GLY A 32 13.46 11.79 -2.07
N ALA A 33 12.42 11.55 -1.27
CA ALA A 33 12.27 10.35 -0.46
C ALA A 33 10.79 10.10 -0.15
N LEU A 34 10.45 8.86 0.18
CA LEU A 34 9.20 8.54 0.86
C LEU A 34 9.35 8.87 2.33
N GLU A 35 8.53 9.77 2.83
CA GLU A 35 8.46 10.13 4.24
C GLU A 35 7.22 9.52 4.89
N ILE A 36 7.42 8.79 5.98
CA ILE A 36 6.36 8.10 6.74
C ILE A 36 6.35 8.68 8.15
N PRO A 37 5.34 9.49 8.53
CA PRO A 37 5.21 10.00 9.89
C PRO A 37 4.94 8.86 10.88
N VAL A 38 5.82 8.69 11.88
CA VAL A 38 5.69 7.62 12.89
C VAL A 38 4.43 7.80 13.75
N SER A 39 3.96 9.04 13.88
CA SER A 39 2.72 9.37 14.61
C SER A 39 1.45 8.82 13.94
N GLU A 40 1.49 8.52 12.64
CA GLU A 40 0.36 7.95 11.89
C GLU A 40 0.35 6.43 11.96
N LEU A 41 1.44 5.80 12.40
CA LEU A 41 1.57 4.36 12.46
C LEU A 41 0.94 3.77 13.74
N SER A 42 0.40 2.59 13.58
CA SER A 42 -0.17 1.75 14.64
C SER A 42 0.15 0.28 14.35
N GLU A 43 -0.36 -0.64 15.16
CA GLU A 43 -0.24 -2.09 14.92
C GLU A 43 -0.98 -2.57 13.64
N LYS A 44 -1.78 -1.69 13.02
CA LYS A 44 -2.39 -1.96 11.70
C LYS A 44 -1.42 -1.60 10.59
N ILE A 45 -1.42 -2.44 9.56
CA ILE A 45 -0.62 -2.16 8.36
C ILE A 45 -1.19 -0.94 7.64
N GLN A 46 -0.35 0.07 7.49
CA GLN A 46 -0.59 1.22 6.61
C GLN A 46 0.06 0.96 5.26
N ILE A 47 -0.61 1.34 4.18
CA ILE A 47 -0.10 1.19 2.82
C ILE A 47 0.19 2.58 2.26
N TYR A 48 1.46 2.82 1.93
CA TYR A 48 1.92 4.05 1.30
C TYR A 48 2.13 3.79 -0.19
N SER A 49 1.25 4.37 -1.02
CA SER A 49 1.30 4.26 -2.48
C SER A 49 2.00 5.47 -3.07
N PHE A 50 2.94 5.26 -3.97
CA PHE A 50 3.73 6.30 -4.64
C PHE A 50 4.17 5.81 -6.03
N THR A 51 4.79 6.70 -6.81
CA THR A 51 5.45 6.35 -8.06
C THR A 51 6.92 6.75 -8.03
N VAL A 52 7.74 5.95 -8.72
CA VAL A 52 9.15 6.23 -9.01
C VAL A 52 9.31 6.09 -10.51
N ASP A 53 9.72 7.16 -11.19
CA ASP A 53 9.83 7.21 -12.66
C ASP A 53 8.54 6.70 -13.36
N GLY A 54 7.38 7.04 -12.80
CA GLY A 54 6.07 6.62 -13.30
C GLY A 54 5.68 5.17 -13.00
N LEU A 55 6.51 4.40 -12.29
CA LEU A 55 6.19 3.03 -11.86
C LEU A 55 5.47 3.06 -10.52
N ASN A 56 4.27 2.46 -10.44
CA ASN A 56 3.52 2.36 -9.19
C ASN A 56 4.20 1.38 -8.23
N MET A 57 4.40 1.82 -7.00
CA MET A 57 4.99 1.05 -5.91
C MET A 57 4.21 1.26 -4.61
N GLU A 58 4.34 0.34 -3.68
CA GLU A 58 3.76 0.46 -2.35
C GLU A 58 4.73 -0.02 -1.28
N VAL A 59 4.71 0.67 -0.14
CA VAL A 59 5.36 0.27 1.10
C VAL A 59 4.30 -0.04 2.14
N LEU A 60 4.46 -1.16 2.83
CA LEU A 60 3.76 -1.51 4.05
C LEU A 60 4.52 -0.92 5.23
N ALA A 61 3.83 -0.27 6.16
CA ALA A 61 4.41 0.19 7.39
C ALA A 61 3.47 -0.06 8.57
N ALA A 62 4.04 -0.43 9.72
CA ALA A 62 3.34 -0.58 10.98
C ALA A 62 4.27 -0.19 12.14
N LYS A 63 3.69 -0.01 13.31
CA LYS A 63 4.43 0.22 14.55
C LYS A 63 3.90 -0.73 15.62
N ASP A 64 4.78 -1.60 16.12
CA ASP A 64 4.46 -2.55 17.17
C ASP A 64 4.14 -1.85 18.49
N ALA A 65 3.58 -2.58 19.46
CA ALA A 65 3.23 -2.07 20.79
C ALA A 65 4.45 -1.54 21.57
N ASP A 66 5.65 -2.06 21.29
CA ASP A 66 6.92 -1.60 21.87
C ASP A 66 7.50 -0.36 21.18
N GLY A 67 6.84 0.14 20.14
CA GLY A 67 7.27 1.30 19.36
C GLY A 67 8.17 0.98 18.17
N THR A 68 8.52 -0.28 17.94
CA THR A 68 9.34 -0.70 16.78
C THR A 68 8.58 -0.46 15.48
N VAL A 69 9.20 0.29 14.56
CA VAL A 69 8.64 0.51 13.22
C VAL A 69 9.10 -0.58 12.27
N ARG A 70 8.13 -1.15 11.56
CA ARG A 70 8.33 -2.18 10.56
C ARG A 70 7.97 -1.66 9.19
N THR A 71 8.81 -1.94 8.18
CA THR A 71 8.59 -1.54 6.80
C THR A 71 8.95 -2.65 5.84
N ALA A 72 8.16 -2.78 4.78
CA ALA A 72 8.44 -3.71 3.68
C ALA A 72 7.83 -3.17 2.39
N PHE A 73 8.38 -3.52 1.25
CA PHE A 73 7.67 -3.32 -0.02
C PHE A 73 6.43 -4.23 -0.09
N ASN A 74 5.31 -3.71 -0.56
CA ASN A 74 4.09 -4.49 -0.75
C ASN A 74 4.19 -5.37 -2.01
N THR A 75 5.20 -6.21 -2.03
CA THR A 75 5.39 -7.20 -3.08
C THR A 75 5.96 -8.49 -2.50
N CYS A 76 5.52 -9.63 -3.04
CA CYS A 76 5.95 -10.94 -2.58
C CYS A 76 7.28 -11.31 -3.22
N GLN A 77 8.29 -11.71 -2.43
CA GLN A 77 9.63 -12.05 -2.91
C GLN A 77 9.64 -13.18 -3.95
N VAL A 78 8.74 -14.14 -3.85
CA VAL A 78 8.65 -15.29 -4.79
C VAL A 78 7.67 -15.00 -5.92
N CYS A 79 6.57 -14.30 -5.63
CA CYS A 79 5.49 -14.06 -6.60
C CYS A 79 5.66 -12.79 -7.42
N ASN A 80 6.75 -12.03 -7.27
CA ASN A 80 6.93 -10.67 -7.81
C ASN A 80 6.76 -10.55 -9.34
N GLY A 81 6.77 -11.66 -10.08
CA GLY A 81 6.42 -11.70 -11.50
C GLY A 81 4.91 -11.67 -11.79
N SER A 82 4.05 -11.72 -10.77
CA SER A 82 2.59 -11.73 -10.90
C SER A 82 1.98 -10.38 -10.59
N ARG A 83 0.90 -10.02 -11.32
CA ARG A 83 0.08 -8.83 -11.01
C ARG A 83 -0.54 -8.87 -9.61
N LYS A 84 -0.71 -10.08 -9.04
CA LYS A 84 -1.31 -10.30 -7.72
C LYS A 84 -0.27 -10.45 -6.60
N ALA A 85 1.01 -10.20 -6.88
CA ALA A 85 2.10 -10.34 -5.92
C ALA A 85 2.11 -9.21 -4.88
N TYR A 86 0.97 -8.93 -4.25
CA TYR A 86 0.84 -7.95 -3.17
C TYR A 86 0.14 -8.59 -1.98
N PHE A 87 0.24 -7.93 -0.82
CA PHE A 87 -0.35 -8.38 0.43
C PHE A 87 -1.53 -7.52 0.83
N GLN A 88 -2.47 -8.15 1.53
CA GLN A 88 -3.55 -7.48 2.25
C GLN A 88 -3.56 -7.94 3.70
N GLU A 89 -3.93 -7.04 4.60
CA GLU A 89 -4.08 -7.36 6.02
C GLU A 89 -5.36 -8.18 6.23
N GLU A 90 -5.23 -9.31 6.93
CA GLU A 90 -6.33 -10.17 7.34
C GLU A 90 -6.14 -10.54 8.83
N GLY A 91 -6.79 -9.78 9.72
CA GLY A 91 -6.61 -9.93 11.17
C GLY A 91 -5.18 -9.58 11.59
N ASP A 92 -4.48 -10.53 12.24
CA ASP A 92 -3.10 -10.35 12.69
C ASP A 92 -2.05 -10.79 11.66
N HIS A 93 -2.47 -11.00 10.41
CA HIS A 93 -1.62 -11.48 9.34
C HIS A 93 -1.67 -10.57 8.12
N VAL A 94 -0.65 -10.69 7.28
CA VAL A 94 -0.65 -10.23 5.89
C VAL A 94 -0.68 -11.43 4.96
N VAL A 95 -1.58 -11.41 3.97
CA VAL A 95 -1.83 -12.54 3.06
C VAL A 95 -1.46 -12.15 1.64
N CYS A 96 -0.60 -12.94 1.01
CA CYS A 96 -0.22 -12.76 -0.38
C CYS A 96 -1.41 -13.09 -1.29
N GLN A 97 -1.84 -12.13 -2.11
CA GLN A 97 -3.00 -12.27 -2.98
C GLN A 97 -2.74 -13.16 -4.21
N ASN A 98 -1.50 -13.58 -4.44
CA ASN A 98 -1.16 -14.52 -5.51
C ASN A 98 -1.15 -15.97 -5.04
N CYS A 99 -0.47 -16.28 -3.95
CA CYS A 99 -0.28 -17.67 -3.48
C CYS A 99 -1.08 -18.03 -2.22
N GLY A 100 -1.71 -17.05 -1.56
CA GLY A 100 -2.50 -17.27 -0.34
C GLY A 100 -1.64 -17.52 0.91
N ASN A 101 -0.31 -17.46 0.83
CA ASN A 101 0.52 -17.59 2.02
C ASN A 101 0.30 -16.42 2.97
N SER A 102 0.23 -16.75 4.25
CA SER A 102 -0.07 -15.85 5.35
C SER A 102 1.15 -15.71 6.26
N PHE A 103 1.45 -14.49 6.69
CA PHE A 103 2.56 -14.15 7.58
C PHE A 103 2.08 -13.26 8.71
N SER A 104 2.66 -13.43 9.90
CA SER A 104 2.40 -12.53 11.01
C SER A 104 2.81 -11.09 10.66
N LYS A 105 2.06 -10.12 11.12
CA LYS A 105 2.44 -8.70 10.98
C LYS A 105 3.78 -8.40 11.65
N GLU A 106 4.11 -9.12 12.73
CA GLU A 106 5.38 -9.00 13.46
C GLU A 106 6.59 -9.43 12.61
N ASP A 107 6.38 -10.25 11.57
CA ASP A 107 7.43 -10.71 10.65
C ASP A 107 7.67 -9.74 9.48
N VAL A 108 6.78 -8.76 9.28
CA VAL A 108 6.92 -7.75 8.21
C VAL A 108 8.18 -6.92 8.47
N GLY A 109 9.05 -6.85 7.45
CA GLY A 109 10.31 -6.09 7.56
C GLY A 109 11.39 -6.77 8.40
N VAL A 110 11.17 -8.00 8.88
CA VAL A 110 12.12 -8.78 9.68
C VAL A 110 12.66 -9.98 8.91
N LEU A 111 11.76 -10.73 8.27
CA LEU A 111 12.12 -11.94 7.56
C LEU A 111 12.38 -11.66 6.09
N SER A 112 13.52 -12.19 5.59
CA SER A 112 13.86 -12.19 4.18
C SER A 112 13.77 -13.62 3.63
N GLY A 113 13.31 -13.74 2.38
CA GLY A 113 13.17 -15.04 1.70
C GLY A 113 11.75 -15.62 1.79
N GLY A 114 11.46 -16.62 0.95
CA GLY A 114 10.13 -17.19 0.83
C GLY A 114 9.09 -16.21 0.29
N CYS A 115 7.82 -16.45 0.59
CA CYS A 115 6.72 -15.60 0.10
C CYS A 115 6.45 -14.36 0.98
N ASN A 116 7.38 -13.94 1.83
CA ASN A 116 7.24 -12.73 2.66
C ASN A 116 7.16 -11.44 1.82
N PRO A 117 6.56 -10.37 2.35
CA PRO A 117 6.80 -9.02 1.85
C PRO A 117 8.30 -8.73 1.78
N TYR A 118 8.75 -8.03 0.74
CA TYR A 118 10.18 -7.72 0.59
C TYR A 118 10.60 -6.73 1.67
N PRO A 119 11.46 -7.10 2.63
CA PRO A 119 11.76 -6.26 3.78
C PRO A 119 12.51 -4.98 3.40
N ILE A 120 12.24 -3.91 4.13
CA ILE A 120 13.04 -2.69 4.17
C ILE A 120 13.62 -2.63 5.58
N PHE A 121 14.88 -3.00 5.72
CA PHE A 121 15.54 -3.08 7.03
C PHE A 121 15.87 -1.69 7.59
N PRO A 122 16.15 -1.57 8.90
CA PRO A 122 16.55 -0.30 9.51
C PRO A 122 17.78 0.35 8.83
N GLU A 123 18.72 -0.43 8.30
CA GLU A 123 19.90 0.05 7.56
C GLU A 123 19.58 0.60 6.17
N ASP A 124 18.40 0.28 5.62
CA ASP A 124 17.95 0.71 4.28
C ASP A 124 17.14 2.01 4.32
N ARG A 125 16.96 2.58 5.51
CA ARG A 125 16.15 3.77 5.74
C ARG A 125 16.76 4.65 6.84
N ALA A 126 16.38 5.92 6.86
CA ALA A 126 16.68 6.80 7.99
C ALA A 126 15.48 6.86 8.94
N ASP A 127 15.70 6.76 10.24
CA ASP A 127 14.68 6.86 11.27
C ASP A 127 15.10 7.95 12.27
N THR A 128 14.28 8.99 12.39
CA THR A 128 14.52 10.12 13.32
C THR A 128 13.69 9.99 14.60
N GLY A 129 12.91 8.92 14.76
CA GLY A 129 11.91 8.75 15.80
C GLY A 129 10.56 9.39 15.49
N ASP A 130 10.52 10.47 14.75
CA ASP A 130 9.27 11.12 14.29
C ASP A 130 8.90 10.75 12.87
N THR A 131 9.89 10.46 12.02
CA THR A 131 9.71 10.16 10.59
C THR A 131 10.66 9.06 10.16
N VAL A 132 10.14 8.10 9.42
CA VAL A 132 10.93 7.14 8.64
C VAL A 132 11.06 7.66 7.21
N THR A 133 12.30 7.73 6.72
CA THR A 133 12.61 8.26 5.38
C THR A 133 13.28 7.16 4.56
N ILE A 134 12.71 6.86 3.38
CA ILE A 134 13.25 5.88 2.43
C ILE A 134 13.66 6.66 1.17
N SER A 135 14.95 6.67 0.86
CA SER A 135 15.50 7.48 -0.23
C SER A 135 15.01 7.01 -1.60
N TYR A 136 14.93 7.94 -2.55
CA TYR A 136 14.63 7.65 -3.96
C TYR A 136 15.53 6.54 -4.51
N ASP A 137 16.85 6.60 -4.28
CA ASP A 137 17.80 5.61 -4.81
C ASP A 137 17.49 4.19 -4.31
N PHE A 138 17.11 4.06 -3.04
CA PHE A 138 16.71 2.76 -2.50
C PHE A 138 15.39 2.29 -3.09
N LEU A 139 14.38 3.16 -3.18
CA LEU A 139 13.11 2.86 -3.83
C LEU A 139 13.32 2.44 -5.29
N LYS A 140 14.14 3.18 -6.03
CA LYS A 140 14.47 2.89 -7.43
C LYS A 140 15.16 1.54 -7.60
N SER A 141 16.03 1.15 -6.68
CA SER A 141 16.70 -0.17 -6.72
C SER A 141 15.73 -1.34 -6.70
N ALA A 142 14.51 -1.14 -6.17
CA ALA A 142 13.45 -2.13 -6.07
C ALA A 142 12.48 -2.15 -7.28
N GLU A 143 12.64 -1.30 -8.29
CA GLU A 143 11.73 -1.22 -9.46
C GLU A 143 11.46 -2.57 -10.11
N GLY A 144 12.50 -3.42 -10.22
CA GLY A 144 12.37 -4.74 -10.82
C GLY A 144 11.33 -5.64 -10.14
N LEU A 145 11.09 -5.45 -8.83
CA LEU A 145 10.09 -6.18 -8.06
C LEU A 145 8.65 -5.79 -8.44
N PHE A 146 8.48 -4.59 -9.00
CA PHE A 146 7.17 -4.02 -9.33
C PHE A 146 6.87 -3.99 -10.83
N ALA A 147 7.80 -4.45 -11.69
CA ALA A 147 7.65 -4.36 -13.14
C ALA A 147 6.36 -4.98 -13.70
N ARG A 148 5.81 -5.99 -13.04
CA ARG A 148 4.54 -6.66 -13.40
C ARG A 148 3.46 -6.56 -12.32
N TRP A 149 3.70 -5.75 -11.32
CA TRP A 149 2.84 -5.65 -10.16
C TRP A 149 1.58 -4.83 -10.45
N LYS A 150 0.42 -5.32 -10.02
CA LYS A 150 -0.88 -4.66 -10.20
C LYS A 150 -1.05 -4.13 -11.64
N GLU A 151 -1.11 -2.81 -11.79
CA GLU A 151 -1.39 -2.11 -13.05
C GLU A 151 -0.13 -1.80 -13.87
N ASN A 152 1.06 -2.04 -13.31
CA ASN A 152 2.33 -1.82 -14.02
C ASN A 152 2.55 -2.81 -15.18
N SER A 153 1.85 -3.96 -15.16
CA SER A 153 1.97 -4.93 -16.24
C SER A 153 1.45 -4.37 -17.55
N PRO A 154 2.18 -4.50 -18.68
CA PRO A 154 1.67 -4.15 -19.99
C PRO A 154 0.33 -4.83 -20.27
N ALA A 155 -0.60 -4.11 -20.89
CA ALA A 155 -1.88 -4.67 -21.29
C ALA A 155 -1.64 -5.88 -22.22
N GLY A 156 -2.09 -7.09 -21.80
CA GLY A 156 -1.94 -8.32 -22.57
C GLY A 156 -0.92 -9.34 -22.07
N SER A 157 -0.15 -9.05 -21.02
CA SER A 157 0.69 -10.06 -20.35
C SER A 157 -0.16 -10.83 -19.33
N GLN A 158 -0.82 -11.92 -19.77
CA GLN A 158 -1.44 -12.93 -18.91
C GLN A 158 -0.53 -14.13 -18.79
#